data_6c61ff6817730474891073088d7f2566
#
_entry.id   6c61ff6817730474891073088d7f2566
#
_cell.length_a   1.000
_cell.length_b   1.000
_cell.length_c   1.000
_cell.angle_alpha   90.00
_cell.angle_beta   90.00
_cell.angle_gamma   90.00
#
_symmetry.space_group_name_H-M   'P 1'
#
loop_
_entity.id
_entity.type
_entity.pdbx_description
1 polymer ?
#
loop_
_entity_poly.entity_id
_entity_poly.type
_entity_poly.pdbx_seq_one_letter_code
_entity_poly.pdbx_strand_id
1 'polypeptide(L)' 'MGKLKNISLKIFRQYLQHCGLKHIRTKGGHEIWSAKNLTRPVVLQTHVDPVPEFIIKNNLRTMGKSAEDFAEFLKNK' A
#
# COMPACT_ATOMS: atom_id res chain seq x y z
N MET A 1 5.17 -2.34 -17.41
CA MET A 1 6.33 -2.46 -16.82
C MET A 1 6.68 -1.32 -16.02
N GLY A 2 6.79 -0.42 -15.62
CA GLY A 2 7.19 0.58 -14.70
C GLY A 2 6.08 1.10 -13.82
N LYS A 3 4.92 0.49 -13.88
CA LYS A 3 3.75 1.00 -13.17
C LYS A 3 3.90 1.05 -11.67
N LEU A 4 4.72 0.16 -11.12
CA LEU A 4 4.89 0.06 -9.68
C LEU A 4 6.23 0.60 -9.22
N LYS A 5 6.98 1.26 -10.10
CA LYS A 5 8.26 1.83 -9.75
C LYS A 5 8.10 3.28 -9.30
N ASN A 6 8.98 3.70 -8.43
CA ASN A 6 9.03 5.09 -7.94
C ASN A 6 7.74 5.54 -7.28
N ILE A 7 7.08 4.61 -6.61
CA ILE A 7 5.88 4.93 -5.86
C ILE A 7 6.31 5.43 -4.48
N SER A 8 6.00 6.68 -4.17
CA SER A 8 6.36 7.23 -2.88
C SER A 8 5.52 6.59 -1.78
N LEU A 9 6.07 6.59 -0.58
CA LEU A 9 5.35 6.09 0.58
C LEU A 9 4.06 6.88 0.79
N LYS A 10 4.12 8.19 0.59
CA LYS A 10 2.95 9.05 0.72
C LYS A 10 1.83 8.63 -0.24
N ILE A 11 2.18 8.36 -1.49
CA ILE A 11 1.22 7.95 -2.51
C ILE A 11 0.59 6.61 -2.14
N PHE A 12 1.42 5.67 -1.68
CA PHE A 12 0.89 4.36 -1.31
C PHE A 12 -0.04 4.45 -0.10
N ARG A 13 0.30 5.30 0.87
CA ARG A 13 -0.60 5.55 2.00
C ARG A 13 -1.95 6.09 1.53
N GLN A 14 -1.94 6.99 0.56
CA GLN A 14 -3.19 7.53 0.01
C GLN A 14 -4.01 6.43 -0.64
N TYR A 15 -3.36 5.50 -1.32
CA TYR A 15 -4.05 4.37 -1.92
C TYR A 15 -4.69 3.48 -0.86
N LEU A 16 -3.97 3.22 0.23
CA LEU A 16 -4.52 2.42 1.32
C LEU A 16 -5.78 3.06 1.88
N GLN A 17 -5.75 4.38 2.10
CA GLN A 17 -6.92 5.10 2.57
C GLN A 17 -8.05 5.04 1.55
N HIS A 18 -7.72 5.16 0.28
CA HIS A 18 -8.70 5.06 -0.79
C HIS A 18 -9.40 3.70 -0.78
N CYS A 19 -8.68 2.65 -0.43
CA CYS A 19 -9.22 1.29 -0.35
C CYS A 19 -9.94 1.01 0.96
N GLY A 20 -10.04 2.00 1.84
CA GLY A 20 -10.78 1.84 3.08
C GLY A 20 -9.97 1.31 4.24
N LEU A 21 -8.66 1.22 4.09
CA LEU A 21 -7.80 0.80 5.19
C LEU A 21 -7.56 1.95 6.15
N LYS A 22 -7.28 1.60 7.39
CA LYS A 22 -6.95 2.58 8.42
C LYS A 22 -5.60 2.25 9.01
N HIS A 23 -4.85 3.28 9.34
CA HIS A 23 -3.59 3.15 10.06
C HIS A 23 -3.91 2.76 11.50
N ILE A 24 -3.46 1.58 11.90
CA ILE A 24 -3.76 1.06 13.24
C ILE A 24 -2.69 1.51 14.23
N ARG A 25 -1.43 1.36 13.85
CA ARG A 25 -0.33 1.76 14.72
C ARG A 25 0.98 1.75 13.95
N THR A 26 1.99 2.37 14.54
CA THR A 26 3.36 2.29 14.05
C THR A 26 4.21 1.70 15.16
N LYS A 27 5.00 0.70 14.84
CA LYS A 27 5.86 0.05 15.79
C LYS A 27 7.18 -0.30 15.14
N GLY A 28 8.28 0.19 15.71
CA GLY A 28 9.61 -0.15 15.24
C GLY A 28 9.86 0.17 13.79
N GLY A 29 9.33 1.28 13.29
CA GLY A 29 9.52 1.67 11.91
C GLY A 29 8.58 0.98 10.94
N HIS A 30 7.59 0.25 11.44
CA HIS A 30 6.59 -0.41 10.62
C HIS A 30 5.22 0.17 10.90
N GLU A 31 4.52 0.60 9.84
CA GLU A 31 3.13 1.04 9.95
C GLU A 31 2.22 -0.14 9.67
N ILE A 32 1.24 -0.32 10.52
CA ILE A 32 0.27 -1.41 10.39
C ILE A 32 -1.06 -0.81 9.95
N TRP A 33 -1.55 -1.27 8.81
CA TRP A 33 -2.81 -0.82 8.24
C TRP A 33 -3.76 -1.99 8.10
N SER A 34 -5.05 -1.77 8.36
CA SER A 34 -6.00 -2.86 8.26
C SER A 34 -7.39 -2.35 7.91
N ALA A 35 -8.26 -3.30 7.59
CA ALA A 35 -9.68 -3.04 7.34
C ALA A 35 -10.45 -4.28 7.76
N LYS A 36 -11.77 -4.10 7.95
CA LYS A 36 -12.61 -5.19 8.46
C LYS A 36 -12.59 -6.43 7.59
N ASN A 37 -12.46 -6.24 6.28
CA ASN A 37 -12.49 -7.37 5.35
C ASN A 37 -11.14 -8.02 5.11
N LEU A 38 -10.10 -7.57 5.81
CA LEU A 38 -8.78 -8.15 5.62
C LEU A 38 -8.49 -9.19 6.68
N THR A 39 -7.95 -10.32 6.26
CA THR A 39 -7.52 -11.38 7.19
C THR A 39 -6.13 -11.10 7.72
N ARG A 40 -5.37 -10.26 7.04
CA ARG A 40 -4.01 -9.88 7.44
C ARG A 40 -3.86 -8.38 7.31
N PRO A 41 -3.03 -7.76 8.16
CA PRO A 41 -2.75 -6.34 7.98
C PRO A 41 -1.80 -6.11 6.82
N VAL A 42 -1.83 -4.88 6.32
CA VAL A 42 -0.83 -4.38 5.38
C VAL A 42 0.25 -3.71 6.21
N VAL A 43 1.50 -3.99 5.91
CA VAL A 43 2.63 -3.47 6.67
C VAL A 43 3.52 -2.65 5.75
N LEU A 44 3.84 -1.42 6.16
CA LEU A 44 4.75 -0.54 5.44
C LEU A 44 5.94 -0.20 6.31
N GLN A 45 7.11 -0.05 5.70
CA GLN A 45 8.30 0.41 6.41
C GLN A 45 8.39 1.93 6.27
N THR A 46 8.38 2.62 7.39
CA THR A 46 8.27 4.09 7.40
C THR A 46 9.48 4.80 6.86
N HIS A 47 10.63 4.12 6.80
CA HIS A 47 11.87 4.75 6.36
C HIS A 47 12.35 4.25 5.00
N VAL A 48 11.53 3.48 4.30
CA VAL A 48 11.88 2.97 2.97
C VAL A 48 11.02 3.68 1.94
N ASP A 49 11.63 4.57 1.16
CA ASP A 49 10.92 5.39 0.20
C ASP A 49 11.85 5.62 -1.00
N PRO A 50 11.44 5.28 -2.22
CA PRO A 50 10.10 4.82 -2.60
C PRO A 50 9.83 3.39 -2.14
N VAL A 51 8.56 3.02 -2.15
CA VAL A 51 8.15 1.68 -1.73
C VAL A 51 8.64 0.67 -2.76
N PRO A 52 9.38 -0.36 -2.34
CA PRO A 52 9.84 -1.37 -3.29
C PRO A 52 8.69 -2.07 -4.00
N GLU A 53 8.92 -2.42 -5.26
CA GLU A 53 7.87 -3.00 -6.09
C GLU A 53 7.33 -4.30 -5.48
N PHE A 54 8.20 -5.13 -4.92
CA PHE A 54 7.73 -6.41 -4.36
C PHE A 54 6.86 -6.20 -3.11
N ILE A 55 7.12 -5.13 -2.37
CA ILE A 55 6.29 -4.79 -1.20
C ILE A 55 4.90 -4.37 -1.67
N ILE A 56 4.84 -3.57 -2.73
CA ILE A 56 3.56 -3.15 -3.29
C ILE A 56 2.77 -4.36 -3.75
N LYS A 57 3.41 -5.26 -4.49
CA LYS A 57 2.74 -6.46 -4.99
C LYS A 57 2.22 -7.35 -3.86
N ASN A 58 3.03 -7.54 -2.83
CA ASN A 58 2.61 -8.35 -1.70
C ASN A 58 1.41 -7.74 -0.99
N ASN A 59 1.43 -6.43 -0.81
CA ASN A 59 0.33 -5.76 -0.13
C ASN A 59 -0.93 -5.73 -0.97
N LEU A 60 -0.80 -5.56 -2.28
CA LEU A 60 -1.97 -5.66 -3.16
C LEU A 60 -2.61 -7.04 -3.06
N ARG A 61 -1.79 -8.09 -3.01
CA ARG A 61 -2.29 -9.45 -2.85
C ARG A 61 -3.05 -9.61 -1.54
N THR A 62 -2.49 -9.09 -0.46
CA THR A 62 -3.12 -9.13 0.85
C THR A 62 -4.48 -8.43 0.81
N MET A 63 -4.58 -7.33 0.08
CA MET A 63 -5.80 -6.55 -0.02
C MET A 63 -6.79 -7.10 -1.03
N GLY A 64 -6.39 -8.09 -1.82
CA GLY A 64 -7.23 -8.60 -2.90
C GLY A 64 -7.37 -7.62 -4.06
N LYS A 65 -6.37 -6.78 -4.26
CA LYS A 65 -6.39 -5.78 -5.33
C LYS A 65 -5.40 -6.16 -6.41
N SER A 66 -5.67 -5.68 -7.62
CA SER A 66 -4.79 -5.95 -8.77
C SER A 66 -3.86 -4.78 -9.00
N ALA A 67 -2.79 -5.03 -9.76
CA ALA A 67 -1.89 -3.96 -10.17
C ALA A 67 -2.62 -2.96 -11.06
N GLU A 68 -3.59 -3.42 -11.84
CA GLU A 68 -4.40 -2.55 -12.67
C GLU A 68 -5.23 -1.58 -11.84
N ASP A 69 -5.78 -2.07 -10.74
CA ASP A 69 -6.56 -1.22 -9.85
C ASP A 69 -5.69 -0.09 -9.28
N PHE A 70 -4.50 -0.43 -8.86
CA PHE A 70 -3.57 0.55 -8.33
C PHE A 70 -3.15 1.54 -9.43
N ALA A 71 -2.88 1.05 -10.63
CA ALA A 71 -2.52 1.91 -11.75
C ALA A 71 -3.63 2.88 -12.09
N GLU A 72 -4.87 2.43 -12.01
CA GLU A 72 -6.04 3.28 -12.24
C GLU A 72 -6.11 4.38 -11.18
N PHE A 73 -5.84 4.04 -9.94
CA PHE A 73 -5.79 5.04 -8.87
C PHE A 73 -4.74 6.10 -9.16
N LEU A 74 -3.55 5.68 -9.58
CA LEU A 74 -2.46 6.62 -9.90
C LEU A 74 -2.83 7.54 -11.05
N LYS A 75 -3.54 7.02 -12.02
CA LYS A 75 -3.95 7.77 -13.19
C LYS A 75 -4.95 8.86 -12.84
N ASN A 76 -5.77 8.64 -11.85
CA ASN A 76 -6.84 9.55 -11.47
C ASN A 76 -6.48 10.47 -10.32
N LYS A 77 -5.21 10.50 -9.94
CA LYS A 77 -4.77 11.40 -8.87
C LYS A 77 -4.67 12.83 -9.36
#